data_5f9156ecc43cac770cb903a7f089146b
#
_entry.id   5f9156ecc43cac770cb903a7f089146b
#
_cell.length_a   1.000
_cell.length_b   1.000
_cell.length_c   1.000
_cell.angle_alpha   90.00
_cell.angle_beta   90.00
_cell.angle_gamma   90.00
#
_symmetry.space_group_name_H-M   'P 1'
#
loop_
_entity.id
_entity.type
_entity.pdbx_description
1 polymer ?
#
loop_
_entity_poly.entity_id
_entity_poly.type
_entity_poly.pdbx_seq_one_letter_code
_entity_poly.pdbx_strand_id
1 'polypeptide(L)'
;MPRPSPSNNAVVVLGAGRGLAAVLRALRGQGTRLTVIVSIADRRGDGDEEQRRVTGASVEDLRRSLEALSGEEGALLRAMRRPLTIERLGQHPLGNLVIASAASAFDDYGRASAWFGEQLGIEGSVLPATSEAVQWDLEPFEDADDANAQGDSADEPSRLRFIGDRIDSPLAAIEAIEHCHCALLAPGSLYRSVLSTAAVPDLAAALKATQARVVWIANLEHDPDQRPSMTVVGHLLALRSNGVRVDAALYDPTAALKFDAGELERYGVEGIPRTLRNTRDPRTHDPERLRSALGELIALQPAAGPGRPRD
;
A
#
# COMPACT_ATOMS: atom_id res chain seq x y z
N MET A 1 27.80 -13.07 -8.15
CA MET A 1 27.92 -12.71 -6.73
C MET A 1 26.75 -13.35 -5.98
N PRO A 2 26.94 -13.98 -4.82
CA PRO A 2 25.82 -14.48 -4.03
C PRO A 2 24.93 -13.30 -3.63
N ARG A 3 23.60 -13.45 -3.82
CA ARG A 3 22.63 -12.46 -3.35
C ARG A 3 22.77 -12.33 -1.83
N PRO A 4 22.77 -11.11 -1.26
CA PRO A 4 22.80 -10.96 0.19
C PRO A 4 21.58 -11.64 0.80
N SER A 5 21.79 -12.39 1.88
CA SER A 5 20.70 -12.99 2.64
C SER A 5 19.75 -11.90 3.11
N PRO A 6 18.40 -12.10 3.06
CA PRO A 6 17.45 -11.14 3.56
C PRO A 6 17.78 -10.83 5.02
N SER A 7 17.82 -9.54 5.36
CA SER A 7 18.03 -9.14 6.75
C SER A 7 16.78 -9.53 7.55
N ASN A 8 16.93 -10.31 8.62
CA ASN A 8 15.82 -10.85 9.42
C ASN A 8 14.82 -9.81 9.98
N ASN A 9 15.04 -8.51 9.74
CA ASN A 9 14.22 -7.42 10.24
C ASN A 9 13.77 -6.42 9.16
N ALA A 10 13.93 -6.73 7.87
CA ALA A 10 13.48 -5.83 6.81
C ALA A 10 12.01 -6.09 6.48
N VAL A 11 11.16 -5.09 6.67
CA VAL A 11 9.73 -5.13 6.35
C VAL A 11 9.40 -4.10 5.29
N VAL A 12 8.70 -4.53 4.25
CA VAL A 12 8.16 -3.63 3.23
C VAL A 12 6.66 -3.50 3.45
N VAL A 13 6.15 -2.28 3.44
CA VAL A 13 4.71 -1.99 3.53
C VAL A 13 4.27 -1.27 2.28
N LEU A 14 3.31 -1.85 1.57
CA LEU A 14 2.74 -1.29 0.33
C LEU A 14 1.31 -0.80 0.57
N GLY A 15 0.97 0.34 0.00
CA GLY A 15 -0.39 0.88 0.07
C GLY A 15 -0.43 2.40 0.09
N ALA A 16 -1.57 2.95 0.52
CA ALA A 16 -1.80 4.38 0.60
C ALA A 16 -2.84 4.73 1.69
N GLY A 17 -3.00 5.99 1.98
CA GLY A 17 -4.07 6.51 2.81
C GLY A 17 -3.92 6.30 4.31
N ARG A 18 -5.06 6.37 5.02
CA ARG A 18 -5.11 6.32 6.49
C ARG A 18 -4.78 4.94 7.05
N GLY A 19 -5.13 3.88 6.32
CA GLY A 19 -4.83 2.51 6.73
C GLY A 19 -3.33 2.23 6.75
N LEU A 20 -2.62 2.64 5.70
CA LEU A 20 -1.16 2.60 5.65
C LEU A 20 -0.56 3.37 6.84
N ALA A 21 -0.98 4.61 7.08
CA ALA A 21 -0.47 5.40 8.19
C ALA A 21 -0.69 4.74 9.58
N ALA A 22 -1.78 3.98 9.76
CA ALA A 22 -2.00 3.21 10.99
C ALA A 22 -0.99 2.06 11.14
N VAL A 23 -0.71 1.32 10.07
CA VAL A 23 0.31 0.26 10.04
C VAL A 23 1.69 0.83 10.36
N LEU A 24 2.06 1.96 9.75
CA LEU A 24 3.37 2.60 9.96
C LEU A 24 3.56 3.05 11.42
N ARG A 25 2.53 3.65 12.03
CA ARG A 25 2.57 4.02 13.45
C ARG A 25 2.69 2.80 14.37
N ALA A 26 2.06 1.69 13.99
CA ALA A 26 2.16 0.44 14.74
C ALA A 26 3.56 -0.20 14.64
N LEU A 27 4.25 -0.09 13.51
CA LEU A 27 5.57 -0.66 13.26
C LEU A 27 6.72 0.25 13.72
N ARG A 28 6.49 1.54 13.83
CA ARG A 28 7.52 2.50 14.25
C ARG A 28 8.12 2.16 15.62
N GLY A 29 9.45 2.20 15.73
CA GLY A 29 10.18 1.95 16.95
C GLY A 29 10.22 0.47 17.40
N GLN A 30 9.87 -0.48 16.53
CA GLN A 30 9.95 -1.92 16.81
C GLN A 30 11.30 -2.56 16.40
N GLY A 31 12.29 -1.76 16.03
CA GLY A 31 13.60 -2.28 15.59
C GLY A 31 13.56 -2.94 14.20
N THR A 32 12.50 -2.76 13.44
CA THR A 32 12.39 -3.23 12.06
C THR A 32 12.97 -2.19 11.10
N ARG A 33 13.74 -2.64 10.10
CA ARG A 33 14.12 -1.78 8.98
C ARG A 33 12.93 -1.66 8.03
N LEU A 34 12.27 -0.52 8.06
CA LEU A 34 11.00 -0.31 7.40
C LEU A 34 11.19 0.41 6.07
N THR A 35 10.71 -0.18 4.99
CA THR A 35 10.56 0.48 3.69
C THR A 35 9.08 0.55 3.34
N VAL A 36 8.61 1.74 3.03
CA VAL A 36 7.24 2.03 2.67
C VAL A 36 7.19 2.34 1.18
N ILE A 37 6.30 1.69 0.46
CA ILE A 37 6.08 1.96 -0.97
C ILE A 37 4.65 2.49 -1.10
N VAL A 38 4.53 3.70 -1.65
CA VAL A 38 3.24 4.40 -1.75
C VAL A 38 2.90 4.76 -3.19
N SER A 39 1.62 4.68 -3.53
CA SER A 39 1.15 5.17 -4.82
C SER A 39 1.26 6.68 -4.91
N ILE A 40 1.79 7.17 -6.02
CA ILE A 40 1.68 8.57 -6.46
C ILE A 40 0.83 8.68 -7.72
N ALA A 41 0.16 7.58 -8.09
CA ALA A 41 -0.71 7.49 -9.25
C ALA A 41 -2.12 7.97 -8.92
N ASP A 42 -2.71 8.74 -9.83
CA ASP A 42 -4.07 9.24 -9.72
C ASP A 42 -5.04 8.45 -10.61
N ARG A 43 -6.27 8.24 -10.14
CA ARG A 43 -7.31 7.71 -11.02
C ARG A 43 -7.65 8.73 -12.09
N ARG A 44 -7.80 8.27 -13.33
CA ARG A 44 -8.23 9.12 -14.43
C ARG A 44 -9.61 9.71 -14.14
N GLY A 45 -9.75 11.02 -14.30
CA GLY A 45 -10.99 11.74 -14.00
C GLY A 45 -11.17 12.14 -12.53
N ASP A 46 -10.36 11.63 -11.61
CA ASP A 46 -10.36 12.10 -10.23
C ASP A 46 -9.43 13.31 -10.06
N GLY A 47 -9.88 14.26 -9.26
CA GLY A 47 -9.11 15.45 -8.91
C GLY A 47 -9.14 16.57 -9.96
N ASP A 48 -8.68 17.74 -9.52
CA ASP A 48 -8.58 18.94 -10.35
C ASP A 48 -7.32 18.82 -11.23
N GLU A 49 -7.50 18.96 -12.55
CA GLU A 49 -6.38 18.97 -13.51
C GLU A 49 -5.37 20.08 -13.19
N GLU A 50 -5.84 21.21 -12.63
CA GLU A 50 -4.97 22.31 -12.19
C GLU A 50 -4.13 21.91 -10.98
N GLN A 51 -4.68 21.12 -10.05
CA GLN A 51 -3.91 20.55 -8.95
C GLN A 51 -2.79 19.65 -9.46
N ARG A 52 -3.07 18.76 -10.40
CA ARG A 52 -2.05 17.90 -11.02
C ARG A 52 -0.95 18.68 -11.73
N ARG A 53 -1.29 19.79 -12.39
CA ARG A 53 -0.30 20.69 -13.01
C ARG A 53 0.64 21.31 -11.98
N VAL A 54 0.18 21.55 -10.75
CA VAL A 54 1.00 22.18 -9.70
C VAL A 54 1.80 21.15 -8.92
N THR A 55 1.19 20.01 -8.58
CA THR A 55 1.84 18.98 -7.75
C THR A 55 2.50 17.87 -8.54
N GLY A 56 2.21 17.76 -9.83
CA GLY A 56 2.71 16.71 -10.73
C GLY A 56 2.10 15.34 -10.47
N ALA A 57 2.01 14.94 -9.20
CA ALA A 57 1.50 13.64 -8.75
C ALA A 57 0.74 13.76 -7.43
N SER A 58 0.07 12.70 -7.02
CA SER A 58 -0.56 12.60 -5.71
C SER A 58 0.48 12.39 -4.61
N VAL A 59 1.09 13.48 -4.15
CA VAL A 59 2.13 13.45 -3.10
C VAL A 59 1.57 13.35 -1.67
N GLU A 60 0.25 13.32 -1.52
CA GLU A 60 -0.39 13.32 -0.20
C GLU A 60 -0.03 12.08 0.61
N ASP A 61 0.05 10.92 -0.02
CA ASP A 61 0.37 9.67 0.67
C ASP A 61 1.87 9.55 0.97
N LEU A 62 2.77 10.13 0.17
CA LEU A 62 4.17 10.33 0.54
C LEU A 62 4.26 11.14 1.84
N ARG A 63 3.61 12.32 1.88
CA ARG A 63 3.57 13.17 3.07
C ARG A 63 3.00 12.44 4.29
N ARG A 64 1.85 11.78 4.15
CA ARG A 64 1.21 11.03 5.26
C ARG A 64 2.08 9.91 5.80
N SER A 65 2.81 9.23 4.94
CA SER A 65 3.72 8.16 5.33
C SER A 65 4.94 8.71 6.08
N LEU A 66 5.55 9.78 5.59
CA LEU A 66 6.63 10.49 6.27
C LEU A 66 6.19 11.00 7.66
N GLU A 67 4.99 11.59 7.75
CA GLU A 67 4.40 12.02 9.01
C GLU A 67 4.13 10.85 9.98
N ALA A 68 3.68 9.69 9.47
CA ALA A 68 3.42 8.52 10.29
C ALA A 68 4.69 7.90 10.88
N LEU A 69 5.80 7.98 10.15
CA LEU A 69 7.12 7.51 10.58
C LEU A 69 7.83 8.51 11.48
N SER A 70 7.52 9.80 11.40
CA SER A 70 8.08 10.80 12.30
C SER A 70 7.62 10.55 13.74
N GLY A 71 8.57 10.46 14.66
CA GLY A 71 8.31 10.15 16.08
C GLY A 71 7.78 11.33 16.89
N GLU A 72 8.08 12.54 16.48
CA GLU A 72 7.85 13.75 17.28
C GLU A 72 6.90 14.73 16.58
N GLU A 73 6.01 15.36 17.37
CA GLU A 73 5.21 16.48 16.90
C GLU A 73 6.02 17.79 16.90
N GLY A 74 7.11 17.81 16.12
CA GLY A 74 7.95 18.99 15.95
C GLY A 74 7.26 20.13 15.21
N ALA A 75 7.88 21.33 15.25
CA ALA A 75 7.36 22.51 14.56
C ALA A 75 7.23 22.30 13.03
N LEU A 76 8.17 21.57 12.44
CA LEU A 76 8.15 21.24 11.01
C LEU A 76 6.92 20.40 10.66
N LEU A 77 6.63 19.34 11.44
CA LEU A 77 5.48 18.47 11.20
C LEU A 77 4.15 19.22 11.32
N ARG A 78 4.03 20.10 12.33
CA ARG A 78 2.85 20.97 12.47
C ARG A 78 2.70 21.95 11.31
N ALA A 79 3.80 22.50 10.82
CA ALA A 79 3.79 23.39 9.66
C ALA A 79 3.35 22.64 8.39
N MET A 80 3.85 21.43 8.17
CA MET A 80 3.48 20.60 7.02
C MET A 80 2.00 20.25 6.95
N ARG A 81 1.38 20.03 8.10
CA ARG A 81 -0.06 19.71 8.19
C ARG A 81 -0.94 20.95 8.02
N ARG A 82 -0.37 22.15 8.09
CA ARG A 82 -1.15 23.38 8.00
C ARG A 82 -1.78 23.52 6.62
N PRO A 83 -3.12 23.62 6.53
CA PRO A 83 -3.77 23.87 5.26
C PRO A 83 -3.49 25.30 4.81
N LEU A 84 -3.13 25.46 3.56
CA LEU A 84 -3.02 26.74 2.87
C LEU A 84 -4.17 26.82 1.86
N THR A 85 -4.86 27.96 1.87
CA THR A 85 -5.86 28.26 0.85
C THR A 85 -5.14 28.94 -0.32
N ILE A 86 -5.12 28.30 -1.47
CA ILE A 86 -4.49 28.82 -2.68
C ILE A 86 -5.61 29.09 -3.68
N GLU A 87 -5.66 30.32 -4.19
CA GLU A 87 -6.62 30.69 -5.24
C GLU A 87 -6.50 29.70 -6.40
N ARG A 88 -7.63 29.11 -6.83
CA ARG A 88 -7.78 28.06 -7.84
C ARG A 88 -7.39 26.63 -7.44
N LEU A 89 -6.63 26.41 -6.36
CA LEU A 89 -6.26 25.07 -5.90
C LEU A 89 -7.03 24.60 -4.66
N GLY A 90 -7.79 25.52 -4.01
CA GLY A 90 -8.48 25.20 -2.77
C GLY A 90 -7.54 25.08 -1.57
N GLN A 91 -7.88 24.20 -0.63
CA GLN A 91 -7.07 23.99 0.58
C GLN A 91 -6.14 22.79 0.41
N HIS A 92 -4.84 23.07 0.52
CA HIS A 92 -3.80 22.03 0.48
C HIS A 92 -2.89 22.12 1.69
N PRO A 93 -2.50 20.98 2.31
CA PRO A 93 -1.45 20.97 3.31
C PRO A 93 -0.14 21.53 2.73
N LEU A 94 0.53 22.40 3.47
CA LEU A 94 1.82 22.97 3.04
C LEU A 94 2.81 21.89 2.62
N GLY A 95 2.84 20.77 3.33
CA GLY A 95 3.74 19.66 3.05
C GLY A 95 3.57 19.05 1.66
N ASN A 96 2.35 19.04 1.09
CA ASN A 96 2.14 18.57 -0.28
C ASN A 96 2.90 19.47 -1.29
N LEU A 97 2.82 20.79 -1.10
CA LEU A 97 3.49 21.76 -1.97
C LEU A 97 5.02 21.67 -1.84
N VAL A 98 5.51 21.50 -0.61
CA VAL A 98 6.96 21.37 -0.39
C VAL A 98 7.50 20.08 -1.00
N ILE A 99 6.82 18.94 -0.85
CA ILE A 99 7.24 17.68 -1.47
C ILE A 99 7.20 17.79 -3.00
N ALA A 100 6.12 18.34 -3.57
CA ALA A 100 6.00 18.54 -5.01
C ALA A 100 7.10 19.46 -5.57
N SER A 101 7.40 20.55 -4.87
CA SER A 101 8.49 21.48 -5.25
C SER A 101 9.86 20.81 -5.16
N ALA A 102 10.10 20.01 -4.13
CA ALA A 102 11.34 19.25 -3.98
C ALA A 102 11.46 18.17 -5.08
N ALA A 103 10.38 17.47 -5.40
CA ALA A 103 10.35 16.49 -6.49
C ALA A 103 10.70 17.14 -7.84
N SER A 104 10.13 18.30 -8.11
CA SER A 104 10.48 19.10 -9.31
C SER A 104 11.95 19.56 -9.32
N ALA A 105 12.48 19.97 -8.16
CA ALA A 105 13.87 20.43 -8.06
C ALA A 105 14.89 19.28 -8.20
N PHE A 106 14.55 18.09 -7.75
CA PHE A 106 15.40 16.90 -7.86
C PHE A 106 15.14 16.09 -9.13
N ASP A 107 14.06 16.39 -9.85
CA ASP A 107 13.52 15.58 -10.94
C ASP A 107 13.29 14.10 -10.51
N ASP A 108 12.87 13.90 -9.24
CA ASP A 108 12.76 12.57 -8.62
C ASP A 108 11.94 12.64 -7.33
N TYR A 109 10.82 11.93 -7.29
CA TYR A 109 9.94 11.83 -6.11
C TYR A 109 10.59 11.04 -4.96
N GLY A 110 11.40 10.03 -5.26
CA GLY A 110 12.12 9.24 -4.26
C GLY A 110 13.18 10.06 -3.55
N ARG A 111 13.95 10.88 -4.29
CA ARG A 111 14.93 11.81 -3.72
C ARG A 111 14.26 12.89 -2.87
N ALA A 112 13.14 13.43 -3.34
CA ALA A 112 12.35 14.39 -2.55
C ALA A 112 11.86 13.78 -1.24
N SER A 113 11.34 12.55 -1.30
CA SER A 113 10.88 11.81 -0.12
C SER A 113 12.03 11.51 0.85
N ALA A 114 13.17 11.06 0.35
CA ALA A 114 14.36 10.79 1.17
C ALA A 114 14.86 12.07 1.88
N TRP A 115 15.02 13.16 1.13
CA TRP A 115 15.43 14.44 1.69
C TRP A 115 14.47 14.91 2.79
N PHE A 116 13.16 14.77 2.56
CA PHE A 116 12.17 15.18 3.56
C PHE A 116 12.16 14.26 4.78
N GLY A 117 12.39 12.97 4.57
CA GLY A 117 12.53 11.98 5.64
C GLY A 117 13.70 12.31 6.57
N GLU A 118 14.82 12.74 6.02
CA GLU A 118 15.99 13.22 6.80
C GLU A 118 15.63 14.44 7.66
N GLN A 119 14.91 15.42 7.11
CA GLN A 119 14.48 16.61 7.86
C GLN A 119 13.50 16.27 9.00
N LEU A 120 12.73 15.20 8.86
CA LEU A 120 11.79 14.72 9.88
C LEU A 120 12.41 13.69 10.84
N GLY A 121 13.66 13.29 10.61
CA GLY A 121 14.36 12.29 11.42
C GLY A 121 13.64 10.94 11.45
N ILE A 122 13.06 10.51 10.31
CA ILE A 122 12.36 9.22 10.26
C ILE A 122 13.34 8.05 10.28
N GLU A 123 12.93 6.96 10.94
CA GLU A 123 13.60 5.66 10.85
C GLU A 123 12.96 4.83 9.74
N GLY A 124 13.72 4.56 8.67
CA GLY A 124 13.23 3.85 7.48
C GLY A 124 13.19 4.73 6.23
N SER A 125 12.54 4.25 5.19
CA SER A 125 12.42 4.95 3.91
C SER A 125 11.00 4.93 3.36
N VAL A 126 10.61 5.99 2.66
CA VAL A 126 9.35 6.09 1.94
C VAL A 126 9.67 6.31 0.47
N LEU A 127 9.22 5.40 -0.38
CA LEU A 127 9.49 5.36 -1.81
C LEU A 127 8.18 5.47 -2.59
N PRO A 128 8.16 6.15 -3.74
CA PRO A 128 7.02 6.10 -4.63
C PRO A 128 6.94 4.75 -5.33
N ALA A 129 5.73 4.29 -5.67
CA ALA A 129 5.50 3.05 -6.40
C ALA A 129 5.93 3.15 -7.87
N THR A 130 5.85 4.35 -8.44
CA THR A 130 6.28 4.66 -9.81
C THR A 130 7.32 5.76 -9.79
N SER A 131 8.28 5.74 -10.71
CA SER A 131 9.32 6.78 -10.81
C SER A 131 8.75 8.12 -11.24
N GLU A 132 7.70 8.09 -12.06
CA GLU A 132 7.00 9.26 -12.59
C GLU A 132 5.54 9.28 -12.15
N ALA A 133 4.92 10.46 -12.24
CA ALA A 133 3.49 10.61 -12.05
C ALA A 133 2.73 9.91 -13.17
N VAL A 134 1.88 8.95 -12.82
CA VAL A 134 1.06 8.19 -13.77
C VAL A 134 -0.41 8.28 -13.41
N GLN A 135 -1.28 7.96 -14.35
CA GLN A 135 -2.70 7.78 -14.09
C GLN A 135 -3.06 6.30 -14.17
N TRP A 136 -4.21 5.94 -13.65
CA TRP A 136 -4.79 4.61 -13.82
C TRP A 136 -6.30 4.70 -14.06
N ASP A 137 -6.84 3.65 -14.68
CA ASP A 137 -8.27 3.48 -14.89
C ASP A 137 -8.65 2.02 -14.64
N LEU A 138 -9.93 1.74 -14.54
CA LEU A 138 -10.47 0.39 -14.38
C LEU A 138 -11.01 -0.10 -15.72
N GLU A 139 -10.63 -1.32 -16.09
CA GLU A 139 -11.14 -2.02 -17.26
C GLU A 139 -11.80 -3.35 -16.82
N PRO A 140 -12.89 -3.76 -17.44
CA PRO A 140 -13.42 -5.11 -17.26
C PRO A 140 -12.37 -6.15 -17.69
N PHE A 141 -12.37 -7.35 -17.09
CA PHE A 141 -11.60 -8.46 -17.64
C PHE A 141 -12.27 -8.94 -18.95
N GLU A 142 -11.51 -8.97 -20.05
CA GLU A 142 -12.02 -9.39 -21.37
C GLU A 142 -12.22 -10.91 -21.49
N ASP A 143 -11.76 -11.71 -20.52
CA ASP A 143 -11.81 -13.18 -20.54
C ASP A 143 -13.19 -13.77 -20.15
N ALA A 144 -14.25 -12.96 -20.07
CA ALA A 144 -15.60 -13.46 -19.94
C ALA A 144 -16.13 -13.93 -21.32
N ASP A 145 -15.49 -14.96 -21.88
CA ASP A 145 -15.96 -15.67 -23.10
C ASP A 145 -17.27 -16.47 -22.85
N ASP A 146 -18.01 -16.15 -21.81
CA ASP A 146 -19.35 -16.64 -21.57
C ASP A 146 -20.40 -15.55 -21.84
N ALA A 147 -20.89 -15.54 -23.07
CA ALA A 147 -22.02 -14.74 -23.52
C ALA A 147 -23.33 -15.00 -22.72
N ASN A 148 -23.23 -15.67 -21.57
CA ASN A 148 -24.34 -15.98 -20.65
C ASN A 148 -24.17 -15.33 -19.26
N ALA A 149 -23.11 -14.58 -19.00
CA ALA A 149 -22.92 -13.83 -17.76
C ALA A 149 -23.69 -12.51 -17.77
N GLN A 150 -25.00 -12.56 -18.00
CA GLN A 150 -25.93 -11.48 -17.61
C GLN A 150 -26.24 -11.56 -16.10
N GLY A 151 -25.32 -12.07 -15.33
CA GLY A 151 -25.32 -11.99 -13.88
C GLY A 151 -24.52 -10.76 -13.46
N ASP A 152 -25.19 -9.85 -12.79
CA ASP A 152 -24.62 -8.74 -12.02
C ASP A 152 -23.80 -9.36 -10.85
N SER A 153 -22.70 -10.09 -11.17
CA SER A 153 -21.91 -10.76 -10.15
C SER A 153 -21.10 -9.69 -9.39
N ALA A 154 -21.54 -9.47 -8.17
CA ALA A 154 -21.00 -8.47 -7.26
C ALA A 154 -19.48 -8.61 -7.01
N ASP A 155 -18.92 -9.77 -7.31
CA ASP A 155 -17.54 -10.16 -7.06
C ASP A 155 -16.66 -10.15 -8.33
N GLU A 156 -17.16 -9.66 -9.47
CA GLU A 156 -16.37 -9.62 -10.69
C GLU A 156 -15.28 -8.55 -10.58
N PRO A 157 -13.98 -8.96 -10.54
CA PRO A 157 -12.89 -8.03 -10.35
C PRO A 157 -12.70 -7.17 -11.60
N SER A 158 -12.22 -5.94 -11.41
CA SER A 158 -11.77 -5.09 -12.50
C SER A 158 -10.25 -5.12 -12.62
N ARG A 159 -9.74 -4.98 -13.83
CA ARG A 159 -8.31 -4.80 -14.07
C ARG A 159 -7.95 -3.34 -13.89
N LEU A 160 -6.88 -3.09 -13.11
CA LEU A 160 -6.31 -1.76 -13.01
C LEU A 160 -5.28 -1.58 -14.13
N ARG A 161 -5.50 -0.60 -15.00
CA ARG A 161 -4.59 -0.27 -16.10
C ARG A 161 -3.93 1.06 -15.82
N PHE A 162 -2.61 1.05 -15.75
CA PHE A 162 -1.82 2.27 -15.68
C PHE A 162 -1.73 2.96 -17.04
N ILE A 163 -1.71 4.27 -17.01
CA ILE A 163 -1.68 5.15 -18.19
C ILE A 163 -0.50 6.09 -18.05
N GLY A 164 0.45 5.98 -18.96
CA GLY A 164 1.68 6.76 -19.02
C GLY A 164 2.64 6.17 -20.04
N ASP A 165 3.62 6.94 -20.44
CA ASP A 165 4.64 6.52 -21.41
C ASP A 165 5.61 5.50 -20.80
N ARG A 166 5.85 5.63 -19.49
CA ARG A 166 6.69 4.73 -18.70
C ARG A 166 6.00 4.44 -17.36
N ILE A 167 5.93 3.16 -17.03
CA ILE A 167 5.32 2.67 -15.78
C ILE A 167 6.41 1.93 -14.98
N ASP A 168 7.55 2.57 -14.82
CA ASP A 168 8.70 1.98 -14.12
C ASP A 168 8.64 2.29 -12.62
N SER A 169 9.09 1.35 -11.81
CA SER A 169 9.28 1.56 -10.38
C SER A 169 10.73 1.95 -10.07
N PRO A 170 10.97 2.77 -9.02
CA PRO A 170 12.33 2.99 -8.54
C PRO A 170 13.02 1.67 -8.20
N LEU A 171 14.27 1.49 -8.63
CA LEU A 171 15.04 0.28 -8.35
C LEU A 171 15.09 -0.06 -6.85
N ALA A 172 15.21 0.97 -6.01
CA ALA A 172 15.21 0.80 -4.55
C ALA A 172 13.91 0.17 -4.01
N ALA A 173 12.76 0.40 -4.66
CA ALA A 173 11.49 -0.21 -4.27
C ALA A 173 11.46 -1.70 -4.67
N ILE A 174 11.95 -2.03 -5.85
CA ILE A 174 12.07 -3.42 -6.33
C ILE A 174 13.02 -4.20 -5.42
N GLU A 175 14.23 -3.68 -5.18
CA GLU A 175 15.23 -4.30 -4.30
C GLU A 175 14.72 -4.47 -2.86
N ALA A 176 13.95 -3.50 -2.35
CA ALA A 176 13.36 -3.60 -1.02
C ALA A 176 12.42 -4.82 -0.92
N ILE A 177 11.57 -5.05 -1.93
CA ILE A 177 10.66 -6.22 -1.97
C ILE A 177 11.44 -7.52 -2.13
N GLU A 178 12.44 -7.56 -3.01
CA GLU A 178 13.25 -8.76 -3.24
C GLU A 178 14.01 -9.24 -2.00
N HIS A 179 14.43 -8.29 -1.15
CA HIS A 179 15.28 -8.56 0.01
C HIS A 179 14.58 -8.42 1.37
N CYS A 180 13.26 -8.17 1.38
CA CYS A 180 12.53 -8.09 2.64
C CYS A 180 12.34 -9.47 3.27
N HIS A 181 12.10 -9.45 4.59
CA HIS A 181 11.68 -10.62 5.36
C HIS A 181 10.15 -10.83 5.26
N CYS A 182 9.40 -9.75 5.22
CA CYS A 182 7.95 -9.74 5.14
C CYS A 182 7.49 -8.55 4.29
N ALA A 183 6.53 -8.77 3.38
CA ALA A 183 5.84 -7.74 2.64
C ALA A 183 4.40 -7.63 3.14
N LEU A 184 3.98 -6.44 3.53
CA LEU A 184 2.65 -6.15 4.05
C LEU A 184 1.88 -5.30 3.03
N LEU A 185 0.71 -5.76 2.62
CA LEU A 185 -0.26 -4.95 1.90
C LEU A 185 -1.17 -4.27 2.93
N ALA A 186 -1.07 -2.95 3.05
CA ALA A 186 -1.78 -2.19 4.07
C ALA A 186 -3.30 -2.17 3.84
N PRO A 187 -4.12 -2.01 4.88
CA PRO A 187 -5.56 -1.83 4.73
C PRO A 187 -5.85 -0.48 4.04
N GLY A 188 -6.87 -0.45 3.21
CA GLY A 188 -7.27 0.74 2.45
C GLY A 188 -8.16 0.38 1.27
N SER A 189 -8.55 1.38 0.47
CA SER A 189 -9.28 1.13 -0.76
C SER A 189 -8.52 0.17 -1.67
N LEU A 190 -9.20 -0.89 -2.12
CA LEU A 190 -8.57 -1.95 -2.92
C LEU A 190 -7.89 -1.38 -4.17
N TYR A 191 -8.60 -0.55 -4.94
CA TYR A 191 -8.06 -0.01 -6.19
C TYR A 191 -7.22 1.25 -5.97
N ARG A 192 -7.68 2.20 -5.14
CA ARG A 192 -7.00 3.48 -4.94
C ARG A 192 -5.75 3.41 -4.07
N SER A 193 -5.63 2.36 -3.25
CA SER A 193 -4.55 2.24 -2.27
C SER A 193 -3.70 1.01 -2.51
N VAL A 194 -4.30 -0.17 -2.47
CA VAL A 194 -3.55 -1.42 -2.52
C VAL A 194 -3.09 -1.72 -3.95
N LEU A 195 -4.01 -1.78 -4.91
CA LEU A 195 -3.70 -2.11 -6.30
C LEU A 195 -2.95 -1.00 -7.03
N SER A 196 -3.28 0.28 -6.79
CA SER A 196 -2.52 1.39 -7.38
C SER A 196 -1.05 1.42 -6.94
N THR A 197 -0.72 0.70 -5.86
CA THR A 197 0.67 0.52 -5.40
C THR A 197 1.22 -0.84 -5.85
N ALA A 198 0.58 -1.93 -5.43
CA ALA A 198 1.14 -3.28 -5.56
C ALA A 198 1.03 -3.87 -6.97
N ALA A 199 0.09 -3.39 -7.80
CA ALA A 199 -0.11 -3.86 -9.17
C ALA A 199 0.73 -3.10 -10.21
N VAL A 200 1.60 -2.15 -9.80
CA VAL A 200 2.62 -1.60 -10.70
C VAL A 200 3.47 -2.77 -11.23
N PRO A 201 3.66 -2.90 -12.54
CA PRO A 201 4.22 -4.12 -13.14
C PRO A 201 5.51 -4.64 -12.51
N ASP A 202 6.47 -3.75 -12.25
CA ASP A 202 7.75 -4.13 -11.63
C ASP A 202 7.57 -4.59 -10.18
N LEU A 203 6.69 -3.93 -9.40
CA LEU A 203 6.41 -4.30 -8.00
C LEU A 203 5.61 -5.60 -7.92
N ALA A 204 4.64 -5.82 -8.80
CA ALA A 204 3.89 -7.07 -8.88
C ALA A 204 4.83 -8.23 -9.23
N ALA A 205 5.75 -8.03 -10.18
CA ALA A 205 6.78 -9.02 -10.53
C ALA A 205 7.71 -9.31 -9.35
N ALA A 206 8.16 -8.28 -8.63
CA ALA A 206 8.99 -8.44 -7.42
C ALA A 206 8.23 -9.17 -6.30
N LEU A 207 6.96 -8.83 -6.03
CA LEU A 207 6.10 -9.54 -5.07
C LEU A 207 5.88 -11.01 -5.45
N LYS A 208 5.80 -11.32 -6.73
CA LYS A 208 5.68 -12.69 -7.22
C LYS A 208 6.98 -13.47 -7.05
N ALA A 209 8.13 -12.82 -7.22
CA ALA A 209 9.46 -13.46 -7.22
C ALA A 209 10.10 -13.56 -5.83
N THR A 210 9.73 -12.67 -4.89
CA THR A 210 10.33 -12.65 -3.54
C THR A 210 10.06 -13.94 -2.76
N GLN A 211 11.01 -14.32 -1.90
CA GLN A 211 10.83 -15.41 -0.94
C GLN A 211 10.10 -14.95 0.34
N ALA A 212 9.94 -13.66 0.51
CA ALA A 212 9.21 -13.10 1.64
C ALA A 212 7.73 -13.49 1.57
N ARG A 213 7.12 -13.64 2.74
CA ARG A 213 5.68 -13.83 2.85
C ARG A 213 4.97 -12.52 2.57
N VAL A 214 3.99 -12.56 1.67
CA VAL A 214 3.14 -11.42 1.34
C VAL A 214 1.85 -11.53 2.14
N VAL A 215 1.63 -10.60 3.06
CA VAL A 215 0.48 -10.59 3.96
C VAL A 215 -0.42 -9.41 3.66
N TRP A 216 -1.66 -9.68 3.34
CA TRP A 216 -2.69 -8.66 3.20
C TRP A 216 -3.34 -8.37 4.57
N ILE A 217 -3.32 -7.11 4.99
CA ILE A 217 -4.06 -6.64 6.17
C ILE A 217 -5.41 -6.16 5.69
N ALA A 218 -6.44 -6.90 6.06
CA ALA A 218 -7.77 -6.66 5.54
C ALA A 218 -8.45 -5.44 6.14
N ASN A 219 -9.37 -4.87 5.40
CA ASN A 219 -10.21 -3.77 5.85
C ASN A 219 -11.16 -4.22 6.97
N LEU A 220 -11.50 -3.31 7.87
CA LEU A 220 -12.52 -3.53 8.91
C LEU A 220 -13.94 -3.28 8.41
N GLU A 221 -14.08 -2.48 7.36
CA GLU A 221 -15.35 -2.05 6.76
C GLU A 221 -15.30 -2.26 5.25
N HIS A 222 -16.47 -2.31 4.63
CA HIS A 222 -16.57 -2.24 3.19
C HIS A 222 -16.03 -0.90 2.68
N ASP A 223 -15.35 -0.93 1.55
CA ASP A 223 -14.85 0.27 0.91
C ASP A 223 -16.02 1.01 0.24
N PRO A 224 -16.27 2.29 0.59
CA PRO A 224 -17.36 3.06 0.00
C PRO A 224 -17.18 3.32 -1.51
N ASP A 225 -15.94 3.24 -2.01
CA ASP A 225 -15.62 3.40 -3.43
C ASP A 225 -15.80 2.10 -4.23
N GLN A 226 -16.16 1.00 -3.54
CA GLN A 226 -16.43 -0.31 -4.16
C GLN A 226 -17.92 -0.61 -4.14
N ARG A 227 -18.32 -1.61 -4.95
CA ARG A 227 -19.68 -2.14 -4.86
C ARG A 227 -19.91 -2.67 -3.44
N PRO A 228 -21.03 -2.33 -2.78
CA PRO A 228 -21.29 -2.70 -1.38
C PRO A 228 -21.30 -4.21 -1.11
N SER A 229 -21.33 -5.01 -2.17
CA SER A 229 -21.42 -6.48 -2.14
C SER A 229 -20.07 -7.18 -2.34
N MET A 230 -18.96 -6.46 -2.54
CA MET A 230 -17.66 -7.11 -2.75
C MET A 230 -17.26 -7.88 -1.49
N THR A 231 -17.13 -9.20 -1.64
CA THR A 231 -16.73 -10.11 -0.57
C THR A 231 -15.21 -10.11 -0.37
N VAL A 232 -14.73 -10.79 0.65
CA VAL A 232 -13.30 -11.04 0.86
C VAL A 232 -12.69 -11.80 -0.30
N VAL A 233 -13.42 -12.78 -0.84
CA VAL A 233 -12.99 -13.52 -2.03
C VAL A 233 -12.89 -12.61 -3.23
N GLY A 234 -13.85 -11.70 -3.43
CA GLY A 234 -13.79 -10.68 -4.47
C GLY A 234 -12.53 -9.81 -4.36
N HIS A 235 -12.15 -9.38 -3.14
CA HIS A 235 -10.89 -8.66 -2.93
C HIS A 235 -9.67 -9.52 -3.29
N LEU A 236 -9.64 -10.78 -2.86
CA LEU A 236 -8.54 -11.69 -3.17
C LEU A 236 -8.42 -11.96 -4.68
N LEU A 237 -9.55 -12.17 -5.35
CA LEU A 237 -9.58 -12.36 -6.80
C LEU A 237 -9.08 -11.11 -7.52
N ALA A 238 -9.51 -9.93 -7.10
CA ALA A 238 -9.03 -8.68 -7.67
C ALA A 238 -7.51 -8.47 -7.48
N LEU A 239 -6.96 -8.79 -6.30
CA LEU A 239 -5.52 -8.77 -6.07
C LEU A 239 -4.78 -9.70 -7.06
N ARG A 240 -5.22 -10.95 -7.16
CA ARG A 240 -4.59 -11.96 -8.02
C ARG A 240 -4.70 -11.63 -9.51
N SER A 241 -5.88 -11.22 -9.95
CA SER A 241 -6.12 -10.87 -11.36
C SER A 241 -5.29 -9.66 -11.80
N ASN A 242 -4.89 -8.83 -10.84
CA ASN A 242 -3.96 -7.73 -11.07
C ASN A 242 -2.48 -8.11 -10.77
N GLY A 243 -2.17 -9.41 -10.72
CA GLY A 243 -0.80 -9.92 -10.58
C GLY A 243 -0.21 -9.87 -9.16
N VAL A 244 -1.00 -9.49 -8.16
CA VAL A 244 -0.53 -9.35 -6.77
C VAL A 244 -0.67 -10.68 -6.02
N ARG A 245 0.46 -11.25 -5.58
CA ARG A 245 0.50 -12.45 -4.74
C ARG A 245 0.04 -12.12 -3.32
N VAL A 246 -0.73 -13.03 -2.72
CA VAL A 246 -1.11 -13.00 -1.31
C VAL A 246 -0.94 -14.41 -0.74
N ASP A 247 -0.14 -14.55 0.33
CA ASP A 247 0.12 -15.81 1.02
C ASP A 247 -0.72 -15.93 2.28
N ALA A 248 -1.04 -14.81 2.93
CA ALA A 248 -1.88 -14.77 4.12
C ALA A 248 -2.71 -13.48 4.20
N ALA A 249 -3.82 -13.55 4.92
CA ALA A 249 -4.67 -12.41 5.25
C ALA A 249 -4.79 -12.24 6.77
N LEU A 250 -4.33 -11.12 7.29
CA LEU A 250 -4.55 -10.70 8.68
C LEU A 250 -5.89 -9.97 8.76
N TYR A 251 -6.83 -10.47 9.55
CA TYR A 251 -8.19 -9.94 9.61
C TYR A 251 -8.79 -9.95 11.02
N ASP A 252 -9.78 -9.08 11.23
CA ASP A 252 -10.58 -9.09 12.47
C ASP A 252 -11.87 -9.89 12.22
N PRO A 253 -12.12 -11.01 12.94
CA PRO A 253 -13.32 -11.83 12.73
C PRO A 253 -14.63 -11.11 13.08
N THR A 254 -14.55 -9.97 13.78
CA THR A 254 -15.70 -9.13 14.13
C THR A 254 -15.92 -7.97 13.18
N ALA A 255 -15.08 -7.80 12.16
CA ALA A 255 -15.20 -6.75 11.15
C ALA A 255 -16.51 -6.86 10.33
N ALA A 256 -16.93 -5.75 9.72
CA ALA A 256 -18.07 -5.74 8.81
C ALA A 256 -17.78 -6.57 7.56
N LEU A 257 -16.56 -6.44 7.01
CA LEU A 257 -16.07 -7.32 5.96
C LEU A 257 -15.80 -8.72 6.54
N LYS A 258 -16.71 -9.66 6.27
CA LYS A 258 -16.66 -11.02 6.84
C LYS A 258 -15.63 -11.89 6.13
N PHE A 259 -14.91 -12.65 6.95
CA PHE A 259 -13.92 -13.63 6.51
C PHE A 259 -14.37 -15.03 6.86
N ASP A 260 -14.27 -15.94 5.90
CA ASP A 260 -14.33 -17.37 6.10
C ASP A 260 -12.93 -17.94 5.84
N ALA A 261 -12.30 -18.48 6.89
CA ALA A 261 -10.96 -19.06 6.79
C ALA A 261 -10.94 -20.25 5.83
N GLY A 262 -12.00 -21.08 5.79
CA GLY A 262 -12.10 -22.20 4.86
C GLY A 262 -12.22 -21.74 3.39
N GLU A 263 -12.79 -20.58 3.16
CA GLU A 263 -12.84 -19.95 1.84
C GLU A 263 -11.46 -19.49 1.39
N LEU A 264 -10.70 -18.82 2.26
CA LEU A 264 -9.32 -18.38 1.97
C LEU A 264 -8.41 -19.57 1.68
N GLU A 265 -8.51 -20.65 2.45
CA GLU A 265 -7.70 -21.87 2.25
C GLU A 265 -7.92 -22.51 0.88
N ARG A 266 -9.14 -22.47 0.31
CA ARG A 266 -9.42 -22.95 -1.07
C ARG A 266 -8.60 -22.19 -2.11
N TYR A 267 -8.23 -20.95 -1.82
CA TYR A 267 -7.36 -20.15 -2.65
C TYR A 267 -5.89 -20.20 -2.20
N GLY A 268 -5.52 -21.10 -1.26
CA GLY A 268 -4.16 -21.24 -0.75
C GLY A 268 -3.68 -20.01 0.03
N VAL A 269 -4.59 -19.26 0.65
CA VAL A 269 -4.29 -18.12 1.50
C VAL A 269 -4.57 -18.48 2.95
N GLU A 270 -3.56 -18.33 3.81
CA GLU A 270 -3.72 -18.57 5.26
C GLU A 270 -4.49 -17.42 5.90
N GLY A 271 -5.58 -17.74 6.58
CA GLY A 271 -6.33 -16.78 7.38
C GLY A 271 -5.71 -16.59 8.77
N ILE A 272 -5.36 -15.36 9.13
CA ILE A 272 -4.78 -15.03 10.45
C ILE A 272 -5.78 -14.13 11.21
N PRO A 273 -6.67 -14.74 12.05
CA PRO A 273 -7.62 -13.95 12.81
C PRO A 273 -6.94 -13.25 14.01
N ARG A 274 -7.18 -11.96 14.16
CA ARG A 274 -6.77 -11.16 15.32
C ARG A 274 -7.82 -10.12 15.63
N THR A 275 -7.99 -9.76 16.89
CA THR A 275 -8.81 -8.61 17.26
C THR A 275 -8.04 -7.33 16.95
N LEU A 276 -8.48 -6.60 15.92
CA LEU A 276 -7.78 -5.41 15.41
C LEU A 276 -8.58 -4.12 15.60
N ARG A 277 -9.89 -4.21 15.82
CA ARG A 277 -10.79 -3.05 15.89
C ARG A 277 -10.56 -2.23 17.15
N ASN A 278 -10.62 -0.90 16.98
CA ASN A 278 -10.66 0.02 18.08
C ASN A 278 -12.02 -0.04 18.78
N THR A 279 -12.02 -0.05 20.11
CA THR A 279 -13.25 -0.14 20.90
C THR A 279 -14.10 1.14 20.87
N ARG A 280 -13.47 2.30 20.62
CA ARG A 280 -14.16 3.61 20.56
C ARG A 280 -14.67 3.93 19.16
N ASP A 281 -13.91 3.56 18.13
CA ASP A 281 -14.31 3.68 16.73
C ASP A 281 -14.02 2.36 16.00
N PRO A 282 -15.01 1.46 15.94
CA PRO A 282 -14.84 0.13 15.34
C PRO A 282 -14.45 0.12 13.86
N ARG A 283 -14.52 1.26 13.17
CA ARG A 283 -14.10 1.41 11.78
C ARG A 283 -12.60 1.65 11.62
N THR A 284 -11.88 1.81 12.73
CA THR A 284 -10.45 2.04 12.75
C THR A 284 -9.72 0.90 13.45
N HIS A 285 -8.49 0.64 13.04
CA HIS A 285 -7.62 -0.28 13.73
C HIS A 285 -7.15 0.31 15.06
N ASP A 286 -7.15 -0.52 16.09
CA ASP A 286 -6.54 -0.17 17.38
C ASP A 286 -5.02 -0.21 17.23
N PRO A 287 -4.29 0.87 17.55
CA PRO A 287 -2.85 0.94 17.33
C PRO A 287 -2.05 -0.13 18.11
N GLU A 288 -2.43 -0.42 19.35
CA GLU A 288 -1.70 -1.39 20.18
C GLU A 288 -2.00 -2.82 19.76
N ARG A 289 -3.24 -3.13 19.43
CA ARG A 289 -3.62 -4.45 18.90
C ARG A 289 -2.97 -4.73 17.56
N LEU A 290 -2.95 -3.72 16.69
CA LEU A 290 -2.27 -3.83 15.40
C LEU A 290 -0.76 -4.00 15.58
N ARG A 291 -0.14 -3.26 16.51
CA ARG A 291 1.27 -3.41 16.89
C ARG A 291 1.60 -4.83 17.35
N SER A 292 0.79 -5.39 18.27
CA SER A 292 0.99 -6.75 18.76
C SER A 292 0.86 -7.79 17.66
N ALA A 293 -0.21 -7.70 16.85
CA ALA A 293 -0.46 -8.63 15.76
C ALA A 293 0.64 -8.62 14.69
N LEU A 294 1.12 -7.43 14.32
CA LEU A 294 2.22 -7.28 13.35
C LEU A 294 3.55 -7.75 13.93
N GLY A 295 3.84 -7.47 15.21
CA GLY A 295 5.04 -7.96 15.89
C GLY A 295 5.09 -9.49 15.92
N GLU A 296 3.99 -10.15 16.28
CA GLU A 296 3.88 -11.62 16.24
C GLU A 296 4.06 -12.16 14.82
N LEU A 297 3.41 -11.54 13.84
CA LEU A 297 3.44 -11.97 12.45
C LEU A 297 4.86 -11.87 11.87
N ILE A 298 5.59 -10.80 12.15
CA ILE A 298 6.96 -10.58 11.67
C ILE A 298 7.93 -11.56 12.39
N ALA A 299 7.75 -11.78 13.70
CA ALA A 299 8.60 -12.69 14.48
C ALA A 299 8.42 -14.16 14.09
N LEU A 300 7.22 -14.56 13.67
CA LEU A 300 6.90 -15.94 13.27
C LEU A 300 7.37 -16.31 11.86
N GLN A 301 7.90 -15.38 11.08
CA GLN A 301 8.41 -15.70 9.76
C GLN A 301 9.73 -16.51 9.90
N PRO A 302 9.83 -17.73 9.35
CA PRO A 302 11.09 -18.44 9.33
C PRO A 302 12.11 -17.61 8.56
N ALA A 303 13.34 -17.55 9.04
CA ALA A 303 14.44 -17.02 8.26
C ALA A 303 14.40 -17.70 6.90
N ALA A 304 14.45 -16.92 5.81
CA ALA A 304 14.34 -17.45 4.45
C ALA A 304 15.33 -18.59 4.28
N GLY A 305 14.80 -19.82 4.27
CA GLY A 305 15.58 -21.03 4.03
C GLY A 305 16.06 -21.08 2.57
N PRO A 306 17.13 -21.82 2.26
CA PRO A 306 17.60 -21.98 0.88
C PRO A 306 16.48 -22.60 0.03
N GLY A 307 16.12 -21.89 -1.02
CA GLY A 307 15.12 -22.11 -2.02
C GLY A 307 14.39 -23.46 -2.05
N ARG A 308 13.07 -23.42 -1.98
CA ARG A 308 12.25 -24.54 -2.46
C ARG A 308 12.45 -24.68 -3.99
N PRO A 309 12.66 -25.92 -4.50
CA PRO A 309 12.67 -26.13 -5.93
C PRO A 309 11.33 -25.73 -6.54
N ARG A 310 11.39 -25.10 -7.68
CA ARG A 310 10.22 -24.75 -8.50
C ARG A 310 9.78 -26.01 -9.25
N ASP A 311 8.55 -26.44 -9.00
CA ASP A 311 7.80 -27.27 -9.93
C ASP A 311 6.95 -26.39 -10.83
#